data_56f7a47765530ff90634081a0fe7933d
#
_entry.id   56f7a47765530ff90634081a0fe7933d
#
_cell.length_a   1.000
_cell.length_b   1.000
_cell.length_c   1.000
_cell.angle_alpha   90.00
_cell.angle_beta   90.00
_cell.angle_gamma   90.00
#
_symmetry.space_group_name_H-M   'P 1'
#
loop_
_entity.id
_entity.type
_entity.pdbx_description
1 polymer ?
#
loop_
_entity_poly.entity_id
_entity_poly.type
_entity_poly.pdbx_seq_one_letter_code
_entity_poly.pdbx_strand_id
1 'polypeptide(L)'
;MYNILPELKKEHAKMRKIFRQINRMLSDGTANMFIVNKFSRLGNLWNKHEQKEEKFFENLGVSKKNEQPFYKMYIDEHRELKGHWLVLEECLNSGDELKMRIAIETDGMMLIDKLKKHMDEEDKFFEKVEKKYAKIVEVKSS
;
A
#
# COMPACT_ATOMS: atom_id res chain seq x y z
N MET A 1 -2.81 -23.74 -9.34
CA MET A 1 -3.04 -22.76 -8.25
C MET A 1 -2.69 -21.35 -8.75
N TYR A 2 -3.63 -20.43 -8.65
CA TYR A 2 -3.40 -19.06 -9.10
C TYR A 2 -2.42 -18.35 -8.18
N ASN A 3 -1.34 -17.84 -8.74
CA ASN A 3 -0.34 -17.08 -7.98
C ASN A 3 -0.62 -15.58 -8.13
N ILE A 4 -1.11 -14.95 -7.06
CA ILE A 4 -1.44 -13.53 -7.05
C ILE A 4 -0.22 -12.61 -6.84
N LEU A 5 0.93 -13.16 -6.47
CA LEU A 5 2.12 -12.35 -6.15
C LEU A 5 2.57 -11.41 -7.27
N PRO A 6 2.64 -11.83 -8.54
CA PRO A 6 2.97 -10.91 -9.62
C PRO A 6 2.02 -9.73 -9.74
N GLU A 7 0.73 -9.95 -9.50
CA GLU A 7 -0.29 -8.90 -9.50
C GLU A 7 -0.09 -7.91 -8.36
N LEU A 8 0.17 -8.42 -7.14
CA LEU A 8 0.44 -7.58 -5.97
C LEU A 8 1.69 -6.72 -6.18
N LYS A 9 2.74 -7.28 -6.77
CA LYS A 9 3.97 -6.55 -7.10
C LYS A 9 3.72 -5.45 -8.13
N LYS A 10 2.90 -5.71 -9.15
CA LYS A 10 2.50 -4.70 -10.14
C LYS A 10 1.73 -3.55 -9.50
N GLU A 11 0.89 -3.86 -8.54
CA GLU A 11 0.13 -2.85 -7.81
C GLU A 11 1.04 -1.99 -6.95
N HIS A 12 2.06 -2.57 -6.30
CA HIS A 12 3.09 -1.81 -5.59
C HIS A 12 3.82 -0.84 -6.55
N ALA A 13 4.18 -1.31 -7.74
CA ALA A 13 4.83 -0.47 -8.75
C ALA A 13 3.95 0.71 -9.19
N LYS A 14 2.65 0.47 -9.37
CA LYS A 14 1.69 1.53 -9.71
C LYS A 14 1.57 2.57 -8.60
N MET A 15 1.50 2.12 -7.35
CA MET A 15 1.44 3.03 -6.20
C MET A 15 2.70 3.86 -6.08
N ARG A 16 3.89 3.26 -6.25
CA ARG A 16 5.17 3.97 -6.23
C ARG A 16 5.24 5.02 -7.34
N LYS A 17 4.69 4.75 -8.51
CA LYS A 17 4.59 5.71 -9.60
C LYS A 17 3.74 6.91 -9.21
N ILE A 18 2.60 6.68 -8.56
CA ILE A 18 1.73 7.74 -8.06
C ILE A 18 2.47 8.59 -7.02
N PHE A 19 3.23 7.98 -6.12
CA PHE A 19 4.04 8.73 -5.14
C PHE A 19 5.01 9.69 -5.83
N ARG A 20 5.70 9.22 -6.87
CA ARG A 20 6.63 10.07 -7.64
C ARG A 20 5.90 11.20 -8.35
N GLN A 21 4.72 10.92 -8.88
CA GLN A 21 3.88 11.94 -9.53
C GLN A 21 3.45 13.02 -8.55
N ILE A 22 3.00 12.64 -7.35
CA ILE A 22 2.61 13.58 -6.30
C ILE A 22 3.80 14.45 -5.90
N ASN A 23 4.99 13.86 -5.69
CA ASN A 23 6.20 14.59 -5.35
C ASN A 23 6.56 15.63 -6.43
N ARG A 24 6.47 15.24 -7.70
CA ARG A 24 6.72 16.14 -8.82
C ARG A 24 5.72 17.29 -8.86
N MET A 25 4.44 16.97 -8.68
CA MET A 25 3.37 17.98 -8.68
C MET A 25 3.56 19.00 -7.56
N LEU A 26 3.98 18.57 -6.38
CA LEU A 26 4.30 19.46 -5.27
C LEU A 26 5.49 20.37 -5.60
N SER A 27 6.54 19.82 -6.19
CA SER A 27 7.72 20.58 -6.61
C SER A 27 7.38 21.61 -7.69
N ASP A 28 6.49 21.26 -8.60
CA ASP A 28 6.07 22.12 -9.72
C ASP A 28 5.03 23.16 -9.35
N GLY A 29 4.56 23.17 -8.11
CA GLY A 29 3.51 24.09 -7.66
C GLY A 29 2.16 23.81 -8.30
N THR A 30 1.88 22.55 -8.65
CA THR A 30 0.61 22.13 -9.25
C THR A 30 -0.58 22.45 -8.33
N ALA A 31 -1.71 22.86 -8.91
CA ALA A 31 -2.92 23.17 -8.15
C ALA A 31 -3.42 21.98 -7.34
N ASN A 32 -3.95 22.25 -6.15
CA ASN A 32 -4.41 21.24 -5.20
C ASN A 32 -5.36 20.22 -5.82
N MET A 33 -6.29 20.66 -6.65
CA MET A 33 -7.29 19.80 -7.28
C MET A 33 -6.66 18.59 -7.99
N PHE A 34 -5.56 18.81 -8.70
CA PHE A 34 -4.87 17.73 -9.42
C PHE A 34 -4.17 16.76 -8.47
N ILE A 35 -3.61 17.29 -7.38
CA ILE A 35 -2.95 16.49 -6.34
C ILE A 35 -3.98 15.67 -5.58
N VAL A 36 -5.12 16.27 -5.22
CA VAL A 36 -6.24 15.57 -4.58
C VAL A 36 -6.72 14.40 -5.43
N ASN A 37 -6.85 14.61 -6.75
CA ASN A 37 -7.23 13.53 -7.66
C ASN A 37 -6.24 12.37 -7.64
N LYS A 38 -4.94 12.66 -7.53
CA LYS A 38 -3.92 11.61 -7.40
C LYS A 38 -4.05 10.83 -6.09
N PHE A 39 -4.31 11.51 -4.98
CA PHE A 39 -4.56 10.83 -3.71
C PHE A 39 -5.82 9.97 -3.76
N SER A 40 -6.88 10.41 -4.42
CA SER A 40 -8.09 9.60 -4.61
C SER A 40 -7.81 8.33 -5.38
N ARG A 41 -7.03 8.41 -6.46
CA ARG A 41 -6.61 7.23 -7.23
C ARG A 41 -5.75 6.29 -6.39
N LEU A 42 -4.84 6.84 -5.61
CA LEU A 42 -3.99 6.07 -4.70
C LEU A 42 -4.84 5.32 -3.67
N GLY A 43 -5.81 5.99 -3.06
CA GLY A 43 -6.71 5.39 -2.08
C GLY A 43 -7.53 4.24 -2.65
N ASN A 44 -8.08 4.41 -3.85
CA ASN A 44 -8.85 3.37 -4.52
C ASN A 44 -7.98 2.16 -4.86
N LEU A 45 -6.78 2.40 -5.36
CA LEU A 45 -5.82 1.35 -5.70
C LEU A 45 -5.38 0.59 -4.44
N TRP A 46 -5.09 1.32 -3.37
CA TRP A 46 -4.68 0.74 -2.09
C TRP A 46 -5.78 -0.13 -1.47
N ASN A 47 -7.03 0.33 -1.49
CA ASN A 47 -8.16 -0.45 -0.96
C ASN A 47 -8.33 -1.79 -1.69
N LYS A 48 -8.26 -1.78 -3.01
CA LYS A 48 -8.34 -3.01 -3.80
C LYS A 48 -7.16 -3.94 -3.55
N HIS A 49 -5.98 -3.37 -3.44
CA HIS A 49 -4.75 -4.08 -3.16
C HIS A 49 -4.83 -4.76 -1.78
N GLU A 50 -5.27 -4.04 -0.76
CA GLU A 50 -5.43 -4.55 0.59
C GLU A 50 -6.38 -5.75 0.65
N GLN A 51 -7.51 -5.68 -0.05
CA GLN A 51 -8.47 -6.79 -0.13
C GLN A 51 -7.85 -8.05 -0.75
N LYS A 52 -7.04 -7.88 -1.79
CA LYS A 52 -6.32 -8.99 -2.42
C LYS A 52 -5.27 -9.58 -1.48
N GLU A 53 -4.55 -8.74 -0.75
CA GLU A 53 -3.56 -9.18 0.22
C GLU A 53 -4.20 -9.97 1.37
N GLU A 54 -5.34 -9.52 1.87
CA GLU A 54 -6.07 -10.25 2.93
C GLU A 54 -6.40 -11.67 2.48
N LYS A 55 -6.93 -11.83 1.27
CA LYS A 55 -7.22 -13.15 0.71
C LYS A 55 -5.97 -13.99 0.53
N PHE A 56 -4.90 -13.35 0.09
CA PHE A 56 -3.61 -14.01 -0.08
C PHE A 56 -3.10 -14.57 1.25
N PHE A 57 -3.12 -13.76 2.31
CA PHE A 57 -2.69 -14.19 3.63
C PHE A 57 -3.58 -15.27 4.22
N GLU A 58 -4.89 -15.19 4.02
CA GLU A 58 -5.83 -16.23 4.43
C GLU A 58 -5.51 -17.56 3.75
N ASN A 59 -5.26 -17.54 2.43
CA ASN A 59 -4.95 -18.73 1.66
C ASN A 59 -3.60 -19.35 2.04
N LEU A 60 -2.66 -18.54 2.51
CA LEU A 60 -1.38 -19.03 3.02
C LEU A 60 -1.50 -19.65 4.41
N GLY A 61 -2.60 -19.41 5.12
CA GLY A 61 -2.73 -19.81 6.51
C GLY A 61 -1.73 -19.08 7.42
N VAL A 62 -1.43 -17.83 7.12
CA VAL A 62 -0.44 -16.99 7.84
C VAL A 62 -0.86 -16.73 9.29
N SER A 63 -2.11 -17.02 9.64
CA SER A 63 -2.58 -17.06 11.01
C SER A 63 -1.98 -18.22 11.83
N LYS A 64 -1.21 -19.11 11.20
CA LYS A 64 -0.55 -20.24 11.85
C LYS A 64 0.81 -19.85 12.45
N LYS A 65 1.24 -20.62 13.44
CA LYS A 65 2.29 -20.32 14.43
C LYS A 65 3.58 -19.64 13.93
N ASN A 66 4.07 -19.93 12.72
CA ASN A 66 5.40 -19.44 12.29
C ASN A 66 5.37 -18.04 11.68
N GLU A 67 4.20 -17.56 11.26
CA GLU A 67 4.07 -16.30 10.54
C GLU A 67 3.09 -15.32 11.23
N GLN A 68 2.60 -15.69 12.42
CA GLN A 68 1.75 -14.86 13.25
C GLN A 68 2.31 -13.46 13.53
N PRO A 69 3.62 -13.31 13.86
CA PRO A 69 4.17 -11.98 14.14
C PRO A 69 4.07 -11.05 12.93
N PHE A 70 4.34 -11.55 11.72
CA PHE A 70 4.23 -10.78 10.50
C PHE A 70 2.76 -10.40 10.23
N TYR A 71 1.85 -11.36 10.34
CA TYR A 71 0.42 -11.15 10.10
C TYR A 71 -0.16 -10.11 11.06
N LYS A 72 0.21 -10.18 12.35
CA LYS A 72 -0.23 -9.21 13.34
C LYS A 72 0.28 -7.82 13.01
N MET A 73 1.56 -7.69 12.66
CA MET A 73 2.18 -6.43 12.24
C MET A 73 1.46 -5.86 11.01
N TYR A 74 1.18 -6.71 10.03
CA TYR A 74 0.45 -6.37 8.81
C TYR A 74 -0.94 -5.78 9.13
N ILE A 75 -1.72 -6.44 9.98
CA ILE A 75 -3.06 -5.98 10.37
C ILE A 75 -2.98 -4.66 11.13
N ASP A 76 -2.06 -4.51 12.07
CA ASP A 76 -1.88 -3.30 12.86
C ASP A 76 -1.46 -2.11 11.98
N GLU A 77 -0.53 -2.33 11.04
CA GLU A 77 -0.10 -1.31 10.08
C GLU A 77 -1.23 -0.88 9.15
N HIS A 78 -2.01 -1.84 8.64
CA HIS A 78 -3.16 -1.54 7.78
C HIS A 78 -4.19 -0.69 8.51
N ARG A 79 -4.44 -0.99 9.78
CA ARG A 79 -5.37 -0.21 10.60
C ARG A 79 -4.88 1.21 10.81
N GLU A 80 -3.58 1.36 11.10
CA GLU A 80 -2.94 2.67 11.25
C GLU A 80 -3.01 3.48 9.96
N LEU A 81 -2.66 2.88 8.82
CA LEU A 81 -2.72 3.52 7.52
C LEU A 81 -4.14 3.97 7.16
N LYS A 82 -5.13 3.15 7.45
CA LYS A 82 -6.53 3.49 7.23
C LYS A 82 -6.96 4.70 8.06
N GLY A 83 -6.51 4.77 9.31
CA GLY A 83 -6.74 5.93 10.18
C GLY A 83 -6.16 7.21 9.58
N HIS A 84 -4.94 7.17 9.08
CA HIS A 84 -4.30 8.31 8.43
C HIS A 84 -5.05 8.73 7.15
N TRP A 85 -5.53 7.75 6.37
CA TRP A 85 -6.35 8.03 5.18
C TRP A 85 -7.60 8.82 5.52
N LEU A 86 -8.33 8.39 6.56
CA LEU A 86 -9.58 9.05 6.96
C LEU A 86 -9.35 10.51 7.36
N VAL A 87 -8.28 10.78 8.11
CA VAL A 87 -7.92 12.15 8.50
C VAL A 87 -7.56 12.99 7.28
N LEU A 88 -6.77 12.44 6.37
CA LEU A 88 -6.36 13.14 5.15
C LEU A 88 -7.57 13.45 4.26
N GLU A 89 -8.45 12.47 4.03
CA GLU A 89 -9.66 12.66 3.22
C GLU A 89 -10.54 13.79 3.75
N GLU A 90 -10.72 13.87 5.05
CA GLU A 90 -11.50 14.93 5.68
C GLU A 90 -10.91 16.30 5.34
N CYS A 91 -9.61 16.45 5.44
CA CYS A 91 -8.92 17.70 5.09
C CYS A 91 -8.98 18.02 3.59
N LEU A 92 -8.82 17.00 2.73
CA LEU A 92 -8.87 17.16 1.28
C LEU A 92 -10.28 17.53 0.78
N ASN A 93 -11.32 17.18 1.51
CA ASN A 93 -12.72 17.49 1.18
C ASN A 93 -13.24 18.73 1.89
N SER A 94 -12.39 19.47 2.58
CA SER A 94 -12.81 20.66 3.36
C SER A 94 -13.24 21.85 2.50
N GLY A 95 -12.82 21.91 1.24
CA GLY A 95 -13.07 23.06 0.37
C GLY A 95 -12.18 24.29 0.67
N ASP A 96 -11.30 24.20 1.63
CA ASP A 96 -10.36 25.26 2.02
C ASP A 96 -9.00 24.97 1.39
N GLU A 97 -8.60 25.80 0.42
CA GLU A 97 -7.36 25.60 -0.36
C GLU A 97 -6.10 25.57 0.51
N LEU A 98 -6.00 26.45 1.49
CA LEU A 98 -4.85 26.49 2.40
C LEU A 98 -4.80 25.25 3.28
N LYS A 99 -5.93 24.86 3.86
CA LYS A 99 -6.05 23.68 4.69
C LYS A 99 -5.71 22.42 3.90
N MET A 100 -6.20 22.32 2.66
CA MET A 100 -5.89 21.22 1.76
C MET A 100 -4.39 21.15 1.47
N ARG A 101 -3.75 22.27 1.17
CA ARG A 101 -2.31 22.31 0.88
C ARG A 101 -1.47 21.91 2.07
N ILE A 102 -1.78 22.38 3.25
CA ILE A 102 -1.10 22.01 4.49
C ILE A 102 -1.26 20.50 4.73
N ALA A 103 -2.47 19.97 4.56
CA ALA A 103 -2.72 18.55 4.74
C ALA A 103 -1.94 17.70 3.74
N ILE A 104 -1.85 18.11 2.49
CA ILE A 104 -1.06 17.40 1.46
C ILE A 104 0.43 17.36 1.86
N GLU A 105 0.99 18.50 2.23
CA GLU A 105 2.41 18.64 2.53
C GLU A 105 2.82 17.97 3.86
N THR A 106 1.91 17.78 4.79
CA THR A 106 2.16 17.16 6.09
C THR A 106 1.61 15.74 6.15
N ASP A 107 0.30 15.58 6.33
CA ASP A 107 -0.36 14.27 6.50
C ASP A 107 -0.24 13.41 5.25
N GLY A 108 -0.35 14.02 4.07
CA GLY A 108 -0.22 13.30 2.79
C GLY A 108 1.17 12.73 2.59
N MET A 109 2.21 13.50 2.86
CA MET A 109 3.59 13.05 2.71
C MET A 109 3.97 12.03 3.77
N MET A 110 3.46 12.18 4.99
CA MET A 110 3.63 11.19 6.05
C MET A 110 2.99 9.86 5.68
N LEU A 111 1.79 9.89 5.13
CA LEU A 111 1.09 8.68 4.66
C LEU A 111 1.88 7.98 3.56
N ILE A 112 2.39 8.73 2.59
CA ILE A 112 3.21 8.17 1.51
C ILE A 112 4.45 7.48 2.06
N ASP A 113 5.16 8.10 3.02
CA ASP A 113 6.35 7.51 3.63
C ASP A 113 6.03 6.21 4.36
N LYS A 114 4.92 6.18 5.10
CA LYS A 114 4.45 4.97 5.79
C LYS A 114 4.06 3.87 4.80
N LEU A 115 3.38 4.21 3.72
CA LEU A 115 3.01 3.26 2.65
C LEU A 115 4.26 2.67 1.98
N LYS A 116 5.27 3.50 1.71
CA LYS A 116 6.54 3.01 1.13
C LYS A 116 7.21 1.98 2.02
N LYS A 117 7.33 2.27 3.32
CA LYS A 117 7.92 1.34 4.29
C LYS A 117 7.13 0.03 4.35
N HIS A 118 5.81 0.15 4.42
CA HIS A 118 4.91 -1.00 4.47
C HIS A 118 5.09 -1.89 3.24
N MET A 119 5.13 -1.30 2.05
CA MET A 119 5.32 -2.05 0.81
C MET A 119 6.71 -2.68 0.71
N ASP A 120 7.75 -2.01 1.19
CA ASP A 120 9.11 -2.55 1.20
C ASP A 120 9.19 -3.80 2.09
N GLU A 121 8.56 -3.77 3.26
CA GLU A 121 8.47 -4.92 4.17
C GLU A 121 7.67 -6.06 3.55
N GLU A 122 6.55 -5.75 2.90
CA GLU A 122 5.74 -6.74 2.19
C GLU A 122 6.50 -7.39 1.04
N ASP A 123 7.26 -6.60 0.28
CA ASP A 123 8.07 -7.14 -0.83
C ASP A 123 9.09 -8.16 -0.33
N LYS A 124 9.72 -7.92 0.81
CA LYS A 124 10.63 -8.87 1.44
C LYS A 124 9.92 -10.16 1.84
N PHE A 125 8.72 -10.02 2.40
CA PHE A 125 7.90 -11.17 2.77
C PHE A 125 7.47 -11.96 1.54
N PHE A 126 7.06 -11.28 0.48
CA PHE A 126 6.68 -11.92 -0.78
C PHE A 126 7.84 -12.71 -1.40
N GLU A 127 9.06 -12.18 -1.33
CA GLU A 127 10.24 -12.91 -1.79
C GLU A 127 10.45 -14.22 -1.03
N LYS A 128 10.28 -14.20 0.28
CA LYS A 128 10.37 -15.40 1.12
C LYS A 128 9.31 -16.44 0.73
N VAL A 129 8.08 -15.98 0.49
CA VAL A 129 6.97 -16.83 0.08
C VAL A 129 7.24 -17.44 -1.30
N GLU A 130 7.74 -16.67 -2.24
CA GLU A 130 8.09 -17.15 -3.58
C GLU A 130 9.13 -18.25 -3.52
N LYS A 131 10.19 -18.06 -2.73
CA LYS A 131 11.25 -19.07 -2.55
C LYS A 131 10.71 -20.37 -1.93
N LYS A 132 9.83 -20.23 -0.94
CA LYS A 132 9.18 -21.37 -0.29
C LYS A 132 8.31 -22.15 -1.27
N TYR A 133 7.51 -21.46 -2.08
CA TYR A 133 6.65 -22.09 -3.07
C TYR A 133 7.43 -22.67 -4.24
N ALA A 134 8.49 -22.02 -4.70
CA ALA A 134 9.35 -22.52 -5.74
C ALA A 134 9.92 -23.89 -5.36
N LYS A 135 10.39 -24.03 -4.11
CA LYS A 135 10.90 -25.31 -3.60
C LYS A 135 9.81 -26.39 -3.59
N ILE A 136 8.59 -26.04 -3.19
CA ILE A 136 7.46 -26.98 -3.17
C ILE A 136 7.10 -27.41 -4.59
N VAL A 137 7.08 -26.48 -5.54
CA VAL A 137 6.79 -26.76 -6.94
C VAL A 137 7.87 -27.66 -7.56
N GLU A 138 9.16 -27.39 -7.28
CA GLU A 138 10.28 -28.23 -7.75
C GLU A 138 10.18 -29.66 -7.24
N VAL A 139 9.85 -29.84 -5.97
CA VAL A 139 9.68 -31.16 -5.38
C VAL A 139 8.51 -31.91 -6.00
N LYS A 140 7.42 -31.25 -6.33
CA LYS A 140 6.24 -31.86 -6.96
C LYS A 140 6.42 -32.17 -8.43
N SER A 141 7.28 -31.43 -9.13
CA SER A 141 7.51 -31.61 -10.56
C SER A 141 8.62 -32.63 -10.87
N SER A 142 9.37 -33.03 -9.86
CA SER A 142 10.37 -34.09 -9.99
C SER A 142 9.78 -35.46 -9.65
#